data_394fa64dd036402778258c7aec346c4c
#
_entry.id   394fa64dd036402778258c7aec346c4c
#
_cell.length_a   1.000
_cell.length_b   1.000
_cell.length_c   1.000
_cell.angle_alpha   90.00
_cell.angle_beta   90.00
_cell.angle_gamma   90.00
#
_symmetry.space_group_name_H-M   'P 1'
#
loop_
_entity.id
_entity.type
_entity.pdbx_description
1 polymer ?
#
loop_
_entity_poly.entity_id
_entity_poly.type
_entity_poly.pdbx_seq_one_letter_code
_entity_poly.pdbx_strand_id
1 'polypeptide(L)'
;MMVTGGGMIEQDRDVLANNLTRIDDLVSRLVTALNQNQSENPFTVEFNPELFDQGFITHLTQMMANPAQIFTQQAQYWETAIKNWGDMVAETAAGDSKTLTDRRFKAESWQKNPYFSTLAEGYLQNAKLLRQSAEQLTDLSVEEKRQVDFLIEQYISLMAPANFLPSNPEALALAEKTKGESLVQGMENLVRDVENNKGRFGVSLSDMTAFELGKNVATSEGHVVFQNKMFQLLQFSPTTQQVCEVPLLIIPPWINKYYILDLQPENSFIKFATDAGLTVFVMSWVNPDSQYADTSFDDYMNEGTLVAIEEIRKITSQKQINAIGYCIGGTLLTCTLAWLAQNDRDPIKTATFFTTLTDFEDPGDLAVFITKQNINAVKKMVDKDGVMDAFYMGQIFAYLRPDNLVYGPAIKAYLMGQKLSLIHI
;
A
#
# COMPACT_ATOMS: atom_id res chain seq x y z
N MET A 1 -41.31 -7.03 -41.57
CA MET A 1 -41.03 -7.66 -40.26
C MET A 1 -40.51 -6.56 -39.37
N MET A 2 -41.40 -5.87 -38.64
CA MET A 2 -41.08 -4.81 -37.73
C MET A 2 -40.57 -5.44 -36.42
N VAL A 3 -39.30 -5.31 -36.16
CA VAL A 3 -38.70 -5.73 -34.87
C VAL A 3 -38.98 -4.67 -33.85
N THR A 4 -39.69 -5.10 -32.82
CA THR A 4 -40.18 -4.36 -31.66
C THR A 4 -39.04 -3.70 -30.87
N GLY A 5 -38.78 -2.42 -31.13
CA GLY A 5 -37.83 -1.58 -30.37
C GLY A 5 -38.31 -1.17 -28.99
N GLY A 6 -39.53 -1.54 -28.56
CA GLY A 6 -40.09 -1.14 -27.28
C GLY A 6 -39.64 -1.99 -26.06
N GLY A 7 -39.45 -3.29 -26.28
CA GLY A 7 -39.13 -4.17 -25.13
C GLY A 7 -37.69 -4.04 -24.63
N MET A 8 -36.75 -3.69 -25.46
CA MET A 8 -35.34 -3.49 -25.06
C MET A 8 -35.17 -2.20 -24.27
N ILE A 9 -35.95 -1.16 -24.57
CA ILE A 9 -35.90 0.13 -23.87
C ILE A 9 -36.53 0.02 -22.46
N GLU A 10 -37.56 -0.80 -22.31
CA GLU A 10 -38.26 -1.02 -21.02
C GLU A 10 -37.38 -1.83 -20.05
N GLN A 11 -36.77 -2.90 -20.54
CA GLN A 11 -35.84 -3.70 -19.74
C GLN A 11 -34.60 -2.92 -19.30
N ASP A 12 -34.09 -1.98 -20.12
CA ASP A 12 -32.96 -1.11 -19.79
C ASP A 12 -33.36 -0.08 -18.71
N ARG A 13 -34.60 0.42 -18.75
CA ARG A 13 -35.15 1.30 -17.70
C ARG A 13 -35.29 0.61 -16.37
N ASP A 14 -35.74 -0.64 -16.36
CA ASP A 14 -35.91 -1.42 -15.13
C ASP A 14 -34.55 -1.73 -14.49
N VAL A 15 -33.53 -2.05 -15.28
CA VAL A 15 -32.15 -2.24 -14.79
C VAL A 15 -31.60 -0.95 -14.19
N LEU A 16 -31.80 0.18 -14.87
CA LEU A 16 -31.32 1.47 -14.36
C LEU A 16 -32.05 1.87 -13.07
N ALA A 17 -33.36 1.70 -13.00
CA ALA A 17 -34.15 1.99 -11.80
C ALA A 17 -33.73 1.14 -10.61
N ASN A 18 -33.48 -0.16 -10.83
CA ASN A 18 -32.97 -1.06 -9.81
C ASN A 18 -31.56 -0.64 -9.33
N ASN A 19 -30.68 -0.29 -10.26
CA ASN A 19 -29.32 0.18 -9.91
C ASN A 19 -29.35 1.49 -9.10
N LEU A 20 -30.22 2.43 -9.43
CA LEU A 20 -30.41 3.65 -8.66
C LEU A 20 -30.87 3.37 -7.23
N THR A 21 -31.85 2.47 -7.05
CA THR A 21 -32.32 2.07 -5.70
C THR A 21 -31.20 1.42 -4.88
N ARG A 22 -30.38 0.57 -5.50
CA ARG A 22 -29.21 -0.04 -4.83
C ARG A 22 -28.18 1.02 -4.42
N ILE A 23 -27.93 2.01 -5.27
CA ILE A 23 -27.02 3.12 -4.95
C ILE A 23 -27.54 3.92 -3.75
N ASP A 24 -28.84 4.23 -3.66
CA ASP A 24 -29.40 4.98 -2.53
C ASP A 24 -29.20 4.24 -1.21
N ASP A 25 -29.42 2.91 -1.17
CA ASP A 25 -29.14 2.08 0.02
C ASP A 25 -27.65 2.11 0.39
N LEU A 26 -26.78 1.93 -0.61
CA LEU A 26 -25.33 1.94 -0.42
C LEU A 26 -24.80 3.30 0.08
N VAL A 27 -25.35 4.41 -0.41
CA VAL A 27 -25.02 5.76 0.07
C VAL A 27 -25.41 5.90 1.55
N SER A 28 -26.60 5.43 1.91
CA SER A 28 -27.08 5.47 3.32
C SER A 28 -26.17 4.66 4.24
N ARG A 29 -25.73 3.49 3.82
CA ARG A 29 -24.77 2.64 4.56
C ARG A 29 -23.42 3.31 4.68
N LEU A 30 -22.90 3.90 3.58
CA LEU A 30 -21.63 4.61 3.56
C LEU A 30 -21.63 5.77 4.58
N VAL A 31 -22.67 6.60 4.55
CA VAL A 31 -22.82 7.72 5.51
C VAL A 31 -22.87 7.21 6.95
N THR A 32 -23.58 6.12 7.20
CA THR A 32 -23.67 5.51 8.53
C THR A 32 -22.28 5.03 9.00
N ALA A 33 -21.56 4.32 8.14
CA ALA A 33 -20.23 3.81 8.46
C ALA A 33 -19.20 4.93 8.71
N LEU A 34 -19.21 5.98 7.89
CA LEU A 34 -18.35 7.15 8.07
C LEU A 34 -18.62 7.91 9.37
N ASN A 35 -19.88 8.02 9.78
CA ASN A 35 -20.26 8.69 11.03
C ASN A 35 -19.83 7.91 12.29
N GLN A 36 -19.49 6.64 12.18
CA GLN A 36 -18.98 5.85 13.29
C GLN A 36 -17.52 6.18 13.61
N ASN A 37 -16.79 6.79 12.67
CA ASN A 37 -15.39 7.14 12.84
C ASN A 37 -15.24 8.60 13.26
N GLN A 38 -15.06 8.83 14.56
CA GLN A 38 -14.68 10.14 15.12
C GLN A 38 -13.20 10.21 15.52
N SER A 39 -12.37 9.22 15.15
CA SER A 39 -10.97 9.20 15.51
C SER A 39 -10.16 10.11 14.58
N GLU A 40 -9.39 11.02 15.17
CA GLU A 40 -8.39 11.82 14.46
C GLU A 40 -7.36 10.89 13.78
N ASN A 41 -7.03 11.17 12.52
CA ASN A 41 -5.93 10.48 11.85
C ASN A 41 -4.61 10.88 12.54
N PRO A 42 -3.88 9.97 13.18
CA PRO A 42 -2.64 10.31 13.89
C PRO A 42 -1.49 10.71 12.94
N PHE A 43 -1.61 10.41 11.66
CA PHE A 43 -0.61 10.75 10.65
C PHE A 43 -1.05 11.98 9.85
N THR A 44 -1.12 13.12 10.50
CA THR A 44 -1.14 14.40 9.82
C THR A 44 0.30 14.77 9.47
N VAL A 45 0.58 15.02 8.20
CA VAL A 45 1.85 15.63 7.82
C VAL A 45 1.82 17.07 8.33
N GLU A 46 2.71 17.40 9.28
CA GLU A 46 2.85 18.77 9.76
C GLU A 46 3.57 19.59 8.70
N PHE A 47 2.88 20.59 8.15
CA PHE A 47 3.48 21.51 7.20
C PHE A 47 3.79 22.83 7.89
N ASN A 48 4.95 23.38 7.60
CA ASN A 48 5.22 24.77 7.94
C ASN A 48 4.34 25.67 7.04
N PRO A 49 3.32 26.35 7.60
CA PRO A 49 2.40 27.19 6.81
C PRO A 49 3.08 28.34 6.09
N GLU A 50 4.29 28.71 6.51
CA GLU A 50 5.05 29.82 5.91
C GLU A 50 5.69 29.44 4.58
N LEU A 51 5.79 28.15 4.24
CA LEU A 51 6.38 27.65 3.00
C LEU A 51 5.44 27.71 1.79
N PHE A 52 4.14 27.81 2.05
CA PHE A 52 3.11 27.90 1.02
C PHE A 52 2.06 28.94 1.39
N ASP A 53 1.35 29.47 0.41
CA ASP A 53 0.13 30.22 0.68
C ASP A 53 -0.77 29.40 1.61
N GLN A 54 -1.14 29.98 2.76
CA GLN A 54 -1.97 29.32 3.79
C GLN A 54 -3.22 28.66 3.21
N GLY A 55 -3.77 29.19 2.11
CA GLY A 55 -4.88 28.61 1.39
C GLY A 55 -4.57 27.24 0.78
N PHE A 56 -3.39 27.09 0.18
CA PHE A 56 -2.98 25.84 -0.45
C PHE A 56 -2.74 24.74 0.58
N ILE A 57 -2.05 25.04 1.69
CA ILE A 57 -1.79 24.07 2.77
C ILE A 57 -3.07 23.68 3.48
N THR A 58 -3.92 24.65 3.82
CA THR A 58 -5.21 24.36 4.46
C THR A 58 -6.06 23.49 3.56
N HIS A 59 -6.06 23.75 2.26
CA HIS A 59 -6.76 22.95 1.27
C HIS A 59 -6.19 21.52 1.20
N LEU A 60 -4.86 21.38 1.11
CA LEU A 60 -4.19 20.08 1.05
C LEU A 60 -4.40 19.27 2.33
N THR A 61 -4.26 19.91 3.49
CA THR A 61 -4.44 19.25 4.80
C THR A 61 -5.90 18.82 5.01
N GLN A 62 -6.87 19.67 4.62
CA GLN A 62 -8.28 19.31 4.64
C GLN A 62 -8.60 18.18 3.67
N MET A 63 -7.99 18.19 2.48
CA MET A 63 -8.10 17.12 1.50
C MET A 63 -7.58 15.79 2.06
N MET A 64 -6.43 15.77 2.70
CA MET A 64 -5.87 14.55 3.31
C MET A 64 -6.67 14.05 4.53
N ALA A 65 -7.25 14.98 5.30
CA ALA A 65 -8.01 14.67 6.51
C ALA A 65 -9.47 14.25 6.27
N ASN A 66 -10.07 14.67 5.14
CA ASN A 66 -11.49 14.40 4.87
C ASN A 66 -11.75 14.01 3.39
N PRO A 67 -11.47 12.76 3.02
CA PRO A 67 -11.64 12.26 1.66
C PRO A 67 -13.04 12.47 1.06
N ALA A 68 -14.11 12.46 1.88
CA ALA A 68 -15.48 12.63 1.40
C ALA A 68 -15.75 14.05 0.87
N GLN A 69 -15.18 15.09 1.48
CA GLN A 69 -15.26 16.47 0.96
C GLN A 69 -14.46 16.62 -0.33
N ILE A 70 -13.38 15.86 -0.49
CA ILE A 70 -12.59 15.84 -1.73
C ILE A 70 -13.46 15.46 -2.92
N PHE A 71 -14.24 14.38 -2.82
CA PHE A 71 -15.06 13.93 -3.94
C PHE A 71 -16.06 15.00 -4.40
N THR A 72 -16.65 15.75 -3.47
CA THR A 72 -17.63 16.80 -3.81
C THR A 72 -16.96 18.04 -4.44
N GLN A 73 -15.86 18.52 -3.87
CA GLN A 73 -15.15 19.69 -4.39
C GLN A 73 -14.43 19.39 -5.69
N GLN A 74 -13.90 18.19 -5.85
CA GLN A 74 -13.24 17.77 -7.08
C GLN A 74 -14.22 17.53 -8.22
N ALA A 75 -15.40 16.99 -7.97
CA ALA A 75 -16.45 16.91 -8.96
C ALA A 75 -16.77 18.30 -9.54
N GLN A 76 -16.90 19.31 -8.67
CA GLN A 76 -17.13 20.71 -9.07
C GLN A 76 -15.92 21.32 -9.80
N TYR A 77 -14.70 21.05 -9.35
CA TYR A 77 -13.48 21.50 -10.03
C TYR A 77 -13.35 20.91 -11.42
N TRP A 78 -13.53 19.60 -11.55
CA TRP A 78 -13.47 18.91 -12.85
C TRP A 78 -14.63 19.30 -13.76
N GLU A 79 -15.85 19.48 -13.25
CA GLU A 79 -16.97 20.00 -14.03
C GLU A 79 -16.64 21.36 -14.65
N THR A 80 -16.04 22.25 -13.87
CA THR A 80 -15.61 23.58 -14.33
C THR A 80 -14.43 23.49 -15.30
N ALA A 81 -13.44 22.65 -15.02
CA ALA A 81 -12.30 22.41 -15.89
C ALA A 81 -12.71 21.79 -17.22
N ILE A 82 -13.63 20.80 -17.20
CA ILE A 82 -14.19 20.16 -18.38
C ILE A 82 -14.96 21.18 -19.24
N LYS A 83 -15.72 22.08 -18.62
CA LYS A 83 -16.46 23.12 -19.32
C LYS A 83 -15.51 24.13 -20.01
N ASN A 84 -14.50 24.60 -19.31
CA ASN A 84 -13.50 25.53 -19.85
C ASN A 84 -12.63 24.87 -20.95
N TRP A 85 -12.43 23.54 -20.87
CA TRP A 85 -11.67 22.77 -21.85
C TRP A 85 -12.47 22.41 -23.09
N GLY A 86 -13.77 22.21 -22.97
CA GLY A 86 -14.67 22.07 -24.13
C GLY A 86 -14.53 23.26 -25.09
N ASP A 87 -14.37 24.45 -24.53
CA ASP A 87 -14.16 25.70 -25.29
C ASP A 87 -12.75 25.73 -25.94
N MET A 88 -11.71 25.18 -25.28
CA MET A 88 -10.32 25.18 -25.77
C MET A 88 -10.04 24.05 -26.81
N VAL A 89 -10.68 22.88 -26.66
CA VAL A 89 -10.56 21.76 -27.63
C VAL A 89 -11.17 22.10 -28.99
N ALA A 90 -12.18 23.00 -29.02
CA ALA A 90 -12.73 23.53 -30.28
C ALA A 90 -11.69 24.32 -31.08
N GLU A 91 -10.66 24.88 -30.42
CA GLU A 91 -9.59 25.67 -31.06
C GLU A 91 -8.34 24.83 -31.43
N THR A 92 -8.13 23.64 -30.79
CA THR A 92 -6.86 22.89 -30.90
C THR A 92 -6.94 21.63 -31.81
N ALA A 93 -8.01 21.42 -32.56
CA ALA A 93 -8.23 20.22 -33.40
C ALA A 93 -7.26 20.05 -34.59
N ALA A 94 -6.08 20.65 -34.57
CA ALA A 94 -5.07 20.57 -35.63
C ALA A 94 -3.64 20.44 -35.06
N GLY A 95 -3.28 19.31 -34.48
CA GLY A 95 -1.90 19.10 -34.09
C GLY A 95 -1.56 17.67 -33.64
N ASP A 96 -0.38 17.21 -34.01
CA ASP A 96 0.21 15.90 -33.76
C ASP A 96 -0.09 15.33 -32.37
N SER A 97 -0.82 14.22 -32.32
CA SER A 97 -1.06 13.47 -31.08
C SER A 97 0.26 12.85 -30.59
N LYS A 98 0.84 13.42 -29.55
CA LYS A 98 1.99 12.84 -28.85
C LYS A 98 1.54 11.59 -28.08
N THR A 99 2.24 10.49 -28.24
CA THR A 99 1.98 9.27 -27.49
C THR A 99 2.20 9.52 -25.98
N LEU A 100 1.15 9.35 -25.18
CA LEU A 100 1.22 9.45 -23.72
C LEU A 100 2.02 8.25 -23.16
N THR A 101 3.14 8.52 -22.52
CA THR A 101 4.02 7.49 -21.95
C THR A 101 3.70 7.14 -20.51
N ASP A 102 2.96 8.01 -19.79
CA ASP A 102 2.55 7.77 -18.42
C ASP A 102 1.63 6.54 -18.35
N ARG A 103 1.94 5.64 -17.41
CA ARG A 103 1.25 4.35 -17.29
C ARG A 103 -0.25 4.47 -16.98
N ARG A 104 -0.68 5.58 -16.36
CA ARG A 104 -2.09 5.87 -16.03
C ARG A 104 -2.94 6.11 -17.28
N PHE A 105 -2.30 6.54 -18.39
CA PHE A 105 -2.93 6.94 -19.64
C PHE A 105 -2.53 6.07 -20.84
N LYS A 106 -2.07 4.82 -20.58
CA LYS A 106 -1.63 3.90 -21.64
C LYS A 106 -2.75 3.31 -22.48
N ALA A 107 -3.96 3.20 -21.92
CA ALA A 107 -5.08 2.62 -22.63
C ALA A 107 -5.40 3.40 -23.90
N GLU A 108 -5.87 2.68 -24.91
CA GLU A 108 -6.18 3.23 -26.24
C GLU A 108 -7.22 4.36 -26.20
N SER A 109 -8.15 4.28 -25.26
CA SER A 109 -9.18 5.30 -25.02
C SER A 109 -8.60 6.66 -24.63
N TRP A 110 -7.48 6.69 -23.89
CA TRP A 110 -6.75 7.91 -23.59
C TRP A 110 -5.98 8.47 -24.78
N GLN A 111 -5.45 7.59 -25.64
CA GLN A 111 -4.61 7.97 -26.78
C GLN A 111 -5.40 8.49 -27.97
N LYS A 112 -6.53 7.79 -28.30
CA LYS A 112 -7.28 8.02 -29.52
C LYS A 112 -8.40 9.05 -29.40
N ASN A 113 -8.91 9.29 -28.21
CA ASN A 113 -9.96 10.28 -28.01
C ASN A 113 -9.33 11.67 -27.75
N PRO A 114 -9.52 12.67 -28.62
CA PRO A 114 -8.88 13.98 -28.51
C PRO A 114 -9.18 14.67 -27.18
N TYR A 115 -10.38 14.53 -26.63
CA TYR A 115 -10.77 15.12 -25.35
C TYR A 115 -9.93 14.53 -24.19
N PHE A 116 -9.86 13.20 -24.10
CA PHE A 116 -9.13 12.57 -22.99
C PHE A 116 -7.61 12.70 -23.15
N SER A 117 -7.07 12.67 -24.39
CA SER A 117 -5.65 12.87 -24.62
C SER A 117 -5.22 14.29 -24.20
N THR A 118 -6.00 15.31 -24.58
CA THR A 118 -5.74 16.70 -24.20
C THR A 118 -5.84 16.89 -22.68
N LEU A 119 -6.83 16.24 -22.02
CA LEU A 119 -6.98 16.26 -20.56
C LEU A 119 -5.75 15.67 -19.87
N ALA A 120 -5.27 14.52 -20.33
CA ALA A 120 -4.08 13.87 -19.79
C ALA A 120 -2.81 14.70 -20.02
N GLU A 121 -2.62 15.26 -21.23
CA GLU A 121 -1.49 16.13 -21.55
C GLU A 121 -1.44 17.38 -20.66
N GLY A 122 -2.57 18.07 -20.49
CA GLY A 122 -2.65 19.25 -19.63
C GLY A 122 -2.36 18.92 -18.18
N TYR A 123 -2.87 17.79 -17.68
CA TYR A 123 -2.53 17.30 -16.35
C TYR A 123 -1.02 17.05 -16.21
N LEU A 124 -0.38 16.37 -17.17
CA LEU A 124 1.05 16.08 -17.15
C LEU A 124 1.90 17.37 -17.23
N GLN A 125 1.46 18.37 -18.00
CA GLN A 125 2.09 19.67 -18.04
C GLN A 125 2.00 20.41 -16.71
N ASN A 126 0.82 20.42 -16.08
CA ASN A 126 0.63 21.02 -14.76
C ASN A 126 1.45 20.31 -13.68
N ALA A 127 1.51 18.97 -13.70
CA ALA A 127 2.37 18.21 -12.81
C ALA A 127 3.85 18.58 -12.96
N LYS A 128 4.32 18.76 -14.20
CA LYS A 128 5.68 19.22 -14.46
C LYS A 128 5.93 20.64 -13.90
N LEU A 129 4.99 21.56 -14.10
CA LEU A 129 5.10 22.93 -13.58
C LEU A 129 5.15 22.97 -12.06
N LEU A 130 4.33 22.15 -11.38
CA LEU A 130 4.33 22.04 -9.92
C LEU A 130 5.69 21.55 -9.40
N ARG A 131 6.28 20.51 -10.02
CA ARG A 131 7.62 20.03 -9.66
C ARG A 131 8.68 21.08 -9.86
N GLN A 132 8.65 21.77 -11.00
CA GLN A 132 9.59 22.86 -11.29
C GLN A 132 9.45 24.02 -10.30
N SER A 133 8.23 24.37 -9.89
CA SER A 133 8.01 25.39 -8.87
C SER A 133 8.61 24.99 -7.51
N ALA A 134 8.50 23.71 -7.15
CA ALA A 134 9.13 23.18 -5.93
C ALA A 134 10.66 23.22 -6.01
N GLU A 135 11.24 22.90 -7.17
CA GLU A 135 12.70 22.94 -7.39
C GLU A 135 13.27 24.37 -7.24
N GLN A 136 12.46 25.39 -7.50
CA GLN A 136 12.86 26.80 -7.40
C GLN A 136 12.85 27.34 -5.97
N LEU A 137 12.33 26.61 -5.00
CA LEU A 137 12.37 26.99 -3.59
C LEU A 137 13.78 26.78 -3.04
N THR A 138 14.50 27.88 -2.75
CA THR A 138 15.94 27.85 -2.41
C THR A 138 16.24 27.95 -0.93
N ASP A 139 15.33 28.48 -0.12
CA ASP A 139 15.59 28.80 1.30
C ASP A 139 15.03 27.75 2.27
N LEU A 140 14.92 26.47 1.80
CA LEU A 140 14.40 25.37 2.58
C LEU A 140 15.53 24.50 3.14
N SER A 141 15.36 24.00 4.36
CA SER A 141 16.17 22.88 4.86
C SER A 141 15.93 21.61 4.03
N VAL A 142 16.79 20.62 4.19
CA VAL A 142 16.66 19.33 3.49
C VAL A 142 15.34 18.65 3.87
N GLU A 143 14.95 18.72 5.14
CA GLU A 143 13.71 18.16 5.66
C GLU A 143 12.48 18.87 5.08
N GLU A 144 12.48 20.19 5.06
CA GLU A 144 11.39 20.99 4.51
C GLU A 144 11.23 20.75 3.01
N LYS A 145 12.34 20.73 2.27
CA LYS A 145 12.32 20.40 0.84
C LYS A 145 11.71 19.02 0.58
N ARG A 146 12.08 18.02 1.36
CA ARG A 146 11.53 16.66 1.25
C ARG A 146 10.03 16.63 1.53
N GLN A 147 9.56 17.38 2.53
CA GLN A 147 8.14 17.50 2.84
C GLN A 147 7.37 18.15 1.68
N VAL A 148 7.90 19.25 1.12
CA VAL A 148 7.32 19.92 -0.04
C VAL A 148 7.22 18.98 -1.25
N ASP A 149 8.31 18.31 -1.59
CA ASP A 149 8.34 17.39 -2.73
C ASP A 149 7.34 16.23 -2.55
N PHE A 150 7.30 15.66 -1.35
CA PHE A 150 6.33 14.60 -1.02
C PHE A 150 4.88 15.06 -1.20
N LEU A 151 4.54 16.25 -0.72
CA LEU A 151 3.20 16.80 -0.85
C LEU A 151 2.79 17.04 -2.28
N ILE A 152 3.69 17.62 -3.05
CA ILE A 152 3.43 17.90 -4.46
C ILE A 152 3.17 16.59 -5.21
N GLU A 153 3.94 15.53 -4.92
CA GLU A 153 3.70 14.22 -5.51
C GLU A 153 2.36 13.61 -5.05
N GLN A 154 1.99 13.76 -3.76
CA GLN A 154 0.65 13.35 -3.29
C GLN A 154 -0.46 14.12 -4.00
N TYR A 155 -0.32 15.43 -4.14
CA TYR A 155 -1.30 16.26 -4.85
C TYR A 155 -1.41 15.89 -6.33
N ILE A 156 -0.28 15.71 -7.02
CA ILE A 156 -0.24 15.26 -8.41
C ILE A 156 -0.96 13.92 -8.55
N SER A 157 -0.63 12.94 -7.72
CA SER A 157 -1.26 11.62 -7.76
C SER A 157 -2.77 11.69 -7.50
N LEU A 158 -3.19 12.47 -6.51
CA LEU A 158 -4.60 12.67 -6.15
C LEU A 158 -5.40 13.28 -7.29
N MET A 159 -4.84 14.30 -7.96
CA MET A 159 -5.51 15.09 -9.00
C MET A 159 -5.46 14.46 -10.39
N ALA A 160 -4.95 13.23 -10.51
CA ALA A 160 -4.91 12.55 -11.80
C ALA A 160 -6.33 12.34 -12.38
N PRO A 161 -6.58 12.71 -13.64
CA PRO A 161 -7.90 12.56 -14.28
C PRO A 161 -8.42 11.12 -14.25
N ALA A 162 -7.53 10.14 -14.25
CA ALA A 162 -7.89 8.73 -14.15
C ALA A 162 -8.63 8.37 -12.85
N ASN A 163 -8.47 9.15 -11.78
CA ASN A 163 -9.08 8.88 -10.47
C ASN A 163 -10.58 9.19 -10.41
N PHE A 164 -11.14 9.86 -11.42
CA PHE A 164 -12.51 10.36 -11.37
C PHE A 164 -13.34 9.80 -12.52
N LEU A 165 -14.57 9.36 -12.19
CA LEU A 165 -15.47 8.76 -13.19
C LEU A 165 -15.70 9.66 -14.42
N PRO A 166 -16.01 10.96 -14.28
CA PRO A 166 -16.30 11.80 -15.46
C PRO A 166 -15.13 12.00 -16.40
N SER A 167 -13.91 11.85 -15.91
CA SER A 167 -12.68 12.03 -16.70
C SER A 167 -11.94 10.73 -17.00
N ASN A 168 -12.45 9.57 -16.58
CA ASN A 168 -11.85 8.27 -16.86
C ASN A 168 -12.58 7.56 -18.00
N PRO A 169 -12.01 7.51 -19.23
CA PRO A 169 -12.69 6.92 -20.39
C PRO A 169 -12.91 5.41 -20.28
N GLU A 170 -12.04 4.68 -19.55
CA GLU A 170 -12.17 3.24 -19.37
C GLU A 170 -13.34 2.93 -18.42
N ALA A 171 -13.45 3.69 -17.31
CA ALA A 171 -14.56 3.54 -16.37
C ALA A 171 -15.89 3.94 -16.99
N LEU A 172 -15.93 5.03 -17.78
CA LEU A 172 -17.12 5.46 -18.51
C LEU A 172 -17.58 4.40 -19.51
N ALA A 173 -16.66 3.90 -20.35
CA ALA A 173 -16.97 2.86 -21.33
C ALA A 173 -17.46 1.56 -20.67
N LEU A 174 -16.89 1.19 -19.52
CA LEU A 174 -17.33 0.03 -18.75
C LEU A 174 -18.72 0.25 -18.14
N ALA A 175 -18.97 1.44 -17.59
CA ALA A 175 -20.29 1.78 -17.03
C ALA A 175 -21.38 1.74 -18.11
N GLU A 176 -21.12 2.27 -19.30
CA GLU A 176 -22.03 2.18 -20.45
C GLU A 176 -22.27 0.72 -20.87
N LYS A 177 -21.21 -0.05 -21.04
CA LYS A 177 -21.27 -1.47 -21.44
C LYS A 177 -22.07 -2.32 -20.44
N THR A 178 -21.92 -2.04 -19.15
CA THR A 178 -22.58 -2.77 -18.05
C THR A 178 -23.91 -2.16 -17.61
N LYS A 179 -24.39 -1.11 -18.29
CA LYS A 179 -25.61 -0.38 -17.94
C LYS A 179 -25.59 0.11 -16.47
N GLY A 180 -24.43 0.55 -16.01
CA GLY A 180 -24.20 1.06 -14.67
C GLY A 180 -23.89 0.00 -13.60
N GLU A 181 -23.98 -1.30 -13.89
CA GLU A 181 -23.70 -2.35 -12.90
C GLU A 181 -22.28 -2.27 -12.34
N SER A 182 -21.27 -1.91 -13.15
CA SER A 182 -19.90 -1.72 -12.66
C SER A 182 -19.81 -0.64 -11.59
N LEU A 183 -20.61 0.41 -11.66
CA LEU A 183 -20.64 1.48 -10.66
C LEU A 183 -21.32 1.03 -9.37
N VAL A 184 -22.38 0.24 -9.47
CA VAL A 184 -23.04 -0.36 -8.29
C VAL A 184 -22.08 -1.29 -7.57
N GLN A 185 -21.42 -2.18 -8.30
CA GLN A 185 -20.37 -3.05 -7.74
C GLN A 185 -19.22 -2.25 -7.12
N GLY A 186 -18.83 -1.15 -7.77
CA GLY A 186 -17.83 -0.23 -7.24
C GLY A 186 -18.23 0.39 -5.91
N MET A 187 -19.48 0.85 -5.80
CA MET A 187 -20.04 1.38 -4.57
C MET A 187 -20.15 0.30 -3.48
N GLU A 188 -20.55 -0.92 -3.83
CA GLU A 188 -20.58 -2.08 -2.90
C GLU A 188 -19.18 -2.37 -2.34
N ASN A 189 -18.15 -2.32 -3.19
CA ASN A 189 -16.76 -2.50 -2.77
C ASN A 189 -16.34 -1.39 -1.79
N LEU A 190 -16.64 -0.12 -2.11
CA LEU A 190 -16.33 1.03 -1.26
C LEU A 190 -17.02 0.93 0.11
N VAL A 191 -18.33 0.65 0.13
CA VAL A 191 -19.10 0.50 1.37
C VAL A 191 -18.51 -0.59 2.24
N ARG A 192 -18.26 -1.77 1.66
CA ARG A 192 -17.65 -2.90 2.36
C ARG A 192 -16.29 -2.53 2.95
N ASP A 193 -15.44 -1.83 2.19
CA ASP A 193 -14.12 -1.45 2.64
C ASP A 193 -14.19 -0.46 3.81
N VAL A 194 -15.08 0.53 3.76
CA VAL A 194 -15.29 1.49 4.86
C VAL A 194 -15.89 0.81 6.10
N GLU A 195 -16.86 -0.08 5.93
CA GLU A 195 -17.44 -0.86 7.02
C GLU A 195 -16.37 -1.74 7.71
N ASN A 196 -15.60 -2.49 6.93
CA ASN A 196 -14.52 -3.35 7.44
C ASN A 196 -13.42 -2.56 8.16
N ASN A 197 -13.13 -1.36 7.70
CA ASN A 197 -12.15 -0.46 8.30
C ASN A 197 -12.72 0.45 9.41
N LYS A 198 -13.92 0.13 9.92
CA LYS A 198 -14.57 0.89 11.01
C LYS A 198 -14.75 2.37 10.69
N GLY A 199 -15.22 2.68 9.48
CA GLY A 199 -15.44 4.04 9.01
C GLY A 199 -14.20 4.76 8.49
N ARG A 200 -13.05 4.08 8.39
CA ARG A 200 -11.82 4.64 7.82
C ARG A 200 -11.69 4.27 6.34
N PHE A 201 -11.14 5.19 5.54
CA PHE A 201 -10.83 4.92 4.14
C PHE A 201 -9.59 4.05 4.00
N GLY A 202 -9.70 2.95 3.27
CA GLY A 202 -8.59 2.08 2.92
C GLY A 202 -9.06 1.07 1.89
N VAL A 203 -8.40 1.02 0.73
CA VAL A 203 -8.74 0.08 -0.35
C VAL A 203 -8.33 -1.32 0.06
N SER A 204 -9.26 -2.25 0.07
CA SER A 204 -8.94 -3.67 0.25
C SER A 204 -8.23 -4.19 -0.98
N LEU A 205 -6.93 -4.46 -0.85
CA LEU A 205 -6.08 -4.90 -1.96
C LEU A 205 -6.23 -6.38 -2.27
N SER A 206 -6.81 -7.16 -1.35
CA SER A 206 -6.99 -8.61 -1.50
C SER A 206 -8.24 -9.09 -0.76
N ASP A 207 -8.81 -10.16 -1.25
CA ASP A 207 -9.86 -10.91 -0.55
C ASP A 207 -9.20 -11.88 0.44
N MET A 208 -9.17 -11.49 1.72
CA MET A 208 -8.55 -12.30 2.78
C MET A 208 -9.24 -13.64 3.00
N THR A 209 -10.48 -13.81 2.54
CA THR A 209 -11.20 -15.08 2.63
C THR A 209 -10.75 -16.09 1.58
N ALA A 210 -10.02 -15.65 0.55
CA ALA A 210 -9.48 -16.50 -0.51
C ALA A 210 -8.19 -17.23 -0.12
N PHE A 211 -7.59 -16.88 1.04
CA PHE A 211 -6.30 -17.40 1.46
C PHE A 211 -6.43 -18.41 2.59
N GLU A 212 -5.81 -19.56 2.40
CA GLU A 212 -5.68 -20.61 3.41
C GLU A 212 -4.22 -21.02 3.55
N LEU A 213 -3.67 -20.79 4.77
CA LEU A 213 -2.28 -21.10 5.08
C LEU A 213 -1.99 -22.58 4.84
N GLY A 214 -0.87 -22.88 4.18
CA GLY A 214 -0.45 -24.23 3.82
C GLY A 214 -1.14 -24.81 2.59
N LYS A 215 -2.12 -24.10 1.99
CA LYS A 215 -2.80 -24.55 0.76
C LYS A 215 -2.50 -23.68 -0.44
N ASN A 216 -2.77 -22.38 -0.33
CA ASN A 216 -2.56 -21.41 -1.42
C ASN A 216 -1.74 -20.19 -1.03
N VAL A 217 -1.29 -20.14 0.22
CA VAL A 217 -0.28 -19.24 0.75
C VAL A 217 0.53 -19.98 1.81
N ALA A 218 1.82 -19.67 1.96
CA ALA A 218 2.75 -20.42 2.84
C ALA A 218 2.79 -21.91 2.49
N THR A 219 3.02 -22.22 1.22
CA THR A 219 2.84 -23.58 0.67
C THR A 219 4.04 -24.49 0.85
N SER A 220 5.21 -23.94 1.24
CA SER A 220 6.39 -24.76 1.53
C SER A 220 6.19 -25.60 2.79
N GLU A 221 6.45 -26.91 2.69
CA GLU A 221 6.28 -27.82 3.81
C GLU A 221 7.32 -27.55 4.89
N GLY A 222 6.86 -27.37 6.13
CA GLY A 222 7.73 -27.07 7.27
C GLY A 222 7.06 -27.39 8.61
N HIS A 223 7.88 -27.42 9.67
CA HIS A 223 7.46 -27.75 11.02
C HIS A 223 7.98 -26.70 12.01
N VAL A 224 7.20 -26.43 13.05
CA VAL A 224 7.67 -25.64 14.19
C VAL A 224 8.59 -26.54 15.02
N VAL A 225 9.87 -26.19 15.08
CA VAL A 225 10.90 -26.96 15.81
C VAL A 225 11.26 -26.34 17.16
N PHE A 226 10.88 -25.07 17.38
CA PHE A 226 11.03 -24.37 18.64
C PHE A 226 9.99 -23.25 18.75
N GLN A 227 9.59 -22.91 19.96
CA GLN A 227 8.70 -21.77 20.25
C GLN A 227 9.01 -21.16 21.61
N ASN A 228 8.95 -19.84 21.68
CA ASN A 228 8.90 -19.07 22.92
C ASN A 228 7.83 -17.96 22.82
N LYS A 229 7.82 -17.01 23.75
CA LYS A 229 6.86 -15.89 23.72
C LYS A 229 7.05 -14.94 22.52
N MET A 230 8.26 -14.84 21.94
CA MET A 230 8.61 -13.89 20.90
C MET A 230 8.39 -14.46 19.49
N PHE A 231 8.64 -15.74 19.27
CA PHE A 231 8.61 -16.34 17.93
C PHE A 231 8.42 -17.84 17.94
N GLN A 232 8.03 -18.37 16.79
CA GLN A 232 8.18 -19.78 16.40
C GLN A 232 9.34 -19.91 15.42
N LEU A 233 10.18 -20.92 15.58
CA LEU A 233 11.22 -21.31 14.65
C LEU A 233 10.67 -22.40 13.73
N LEU A 234 10.57 -22.10 12.45
CA LEU A 234 10.11 -23.02 11.42
C LEU A 234 11.33 -23.64 10.74
N GLN A 235 11.37 -24.97 10.63
CA GLN A 235 12.31 -25.69 9.77
C GLN A 235 11.56 -26.23 8.56
N PHE A 236 12.05 -25.96 7.37
CA PHE A 236 11.42 -26.40 6.13
C PHE A 236 11.98 -27.72 5.65
N SER A 237 11.08 -28.56 5.14
CA SER A 237 11.42 -29.90 4.59
C SER A 237 12.34 -29.75 3.39
N PRO A 238 13.42 -30.55 3.30
CA PRO A 238 14.30 -30.54 2.14
C PRO A 238 13.57 -31.08 0.90
N THR A 239 13.81 -30.44 -0.25
CA THR A 239 13.31 -30.88 -1.55
C THR A 239 14.36 -31.66 -2.35
N THR A 240 15.58 -31.78 -1.81
CA THR A 240 16.72 -32.47 -2.40
C THR A 240 17.16 -33.66 -1.55
N GLN A 241 17.81 -34.65 -2.16
CA GLN A 241 18.31 -35.84 -1.45
C GLN A 241 19.45 -35.55 -0.46
N GLN A 242 20.20 -34.50 -0.71
CA GLN A 242 21.29 -34.02 0.13
C GLN A 242 21.17 -32.52 0.31
N VAL A 243 21.51 -32.04 1.50
CA VAL A 243 21.45 -30.62 1.86
C VAL A 243 22.84 -30.14 2.29
N CYS A 244 23.02 -28.81 2.21
CA CYS A 244 24.20 -28.14 2.74
C CYS A 244 24.28 -28.35 4.25
N GLU A 245 25.49 -28.65 4.73
CA GLU A 245 25.77 -28.91 6.14
C GLU A 245 25.50 -27.67 7.01
N VAL A 246 25.89 -26.47 6.53
CA VAL A 246 25.69 -25.21 7.25
C VAL A 246 24.25 -24.71 7.02
N PRO A 247 23.41 -24.63 8.07
CA PRO A 247 22.02 -24.25 7.91
C PRO A 247 21.89 -22.73 7.67
N LEU A 248 20.75 -22.36 7.10
CA LEU A 248 20.37 -20.97 6.83
C LEU A 248 19.24 -20.55 7.78
N LEU A 249 19.47 -19.49 8.54
CA LEU A 249 18.43 -18.77 9.28
C LEU A 249 17.96 -17.56 8.49
N ILE A 250 16.65 -17.42 8.29
CA ILE A 250 16.01 -16.22 7.73
C ILE A 250 15.31 -15.47 8.87
N ILE A 251 15.64 -14.18 9.01
CA ILE A 251 15.09 -13.26 10.00
C ILE A 251 14.22 -12.25 9.25
N PRO A 252 12.90 -12.50 9.12
CA PRO A 252 12.00 -11.57 8.45
C PRO A 252 11.66 -10.39 9.37
N PRO A 253 11.08 -9.30 8.82
CA PRO A 253 10.53 -8.23 9.65
C PRO A 253 9.33 -8.73 10.46
N TRP A 254 9.14 -8.22 11.68
CA TRP A 254 7.96 -8.51 12.52
C TRP A 254 6.72 -7.69 12.12
N ILE A 255 6.87 -6.73 11.22
CA ILE A 255 5.76 -5.96 10.62
C ILE A 255 4.96 -6.85 9.68
N ASN A 256 5.62 -7.73 8.93
CA ASN A 256 5.01 -8.66 7.98
C ASN A 256 5.01 -10.09 8.51
N LYS A 257 4.13 -10.92 7.95
CA LYS A 257 4.18 -12.36 8.19
C LYS A 257 5.39 -12.97 7.51
N TYR A 258 5.99 -14.03 8.11
CA TYR A 258 7.14 -14.72 7.54
C TYR A 258 6.89 -15.19 6.08
N TYR A 259 5.64 -15.55 5.76
CA TYR A 259 5.27 -16.06 4.45
C TYR A 259 5.16 -14.98 3.35
N ILE A 260 5.55 -13.73 3.61
CA ILE A 260 5.88 -12.78 2.54
C ILE A 260 6.99 -13.36 1.63
N LEU A 261 7.81 -14.27 2.16
CA LEU A 261 8.85 -15.01 1.45
C LEU A 261 8.37 -16.39 0.94
N ASP A 262 7.06 -16.70 1.09
CA ASP A 262 6.47 -17.98 0.69
C ASP A 262 4.99 -17.80 0.28
N LEU A 263 4.73 -16.92 -0.67
CA LEU A 263 3.36 -16.57 -1.06
C LEU A 263 2.69 -17.71 -1.84
N GLN A 264 3.37 -18.25 -2.84
CA GLN A 264 2.91 -19.36 -3.68
C GLN A 264 4.12 -20.09 -4.28
N PRO A 265 4.00 -21.32 -4.78
CA PRO A 265 5.15 -22.12 -5.25
C PRO A 265 6.03 -21.43 -6.29
N GLU A 266 5.44 -20.66 -7.19
CA GLU A 266 6.14 -19.93 -8.25
C GLU A 266 6.81 -18.65 -7.74
N ASN A 267 6.42 -18.18 -6.55
CA ASN A 267 6.86 -16.93 -5.95
C ASN A 267 7.23 -17.14 -4.47
N SER A 268 8.05 -18.17 -4.22
CA SER A 268 8.54 -18.54 -2.89
C SER A 268 10.06 -18.53 -2.85
N PHE A 269 10.62 -17.63 -2.05
CA PHE A 269 12.06 -17.63 -1.75
C PHE A 269 12.44 -18.83 -0.88
N ILE A 270 11.55 -19.27 0.03
CA ILE A 270 11.78 -20.44 0.89
C ILE A 270 11.90 -21.70 0.03
N LYS A 271 10.97 -21.90 -0.92
CA LYS A 271 11.04 -23.01 -1.87
C LYS A 271 12.32 -22.94 -2.72
N PHE A 272 12.68 -21.77 -3.23
CA PHE A 272 13.92 -21.58 -3.97
C PHE A 272 15.15 -22.03 -3.15
N ALA A 273 15.20 -21.64 -1.87
CA ALA A 273 16.32 -21.99 -0.99
C ALA A 273 16.37 -23.50 -0.68
N THR A 274 15.22 -24.14 -0.44
CA THR A 274 15.16 -25.59 -0.22
C THR A 274 15.49 -26.38 -1.50
N ASP A 275 15.02 -25.92 -2.67
CA ASP A 275 15.36 -26.51 -3.98
C ASP A 275 16.86 -26.36 -4.32
N ALA A 276 17.50 -25.30 -3.80
CA ALA A 276 18.96 -25.14 -3.90
C ALA A 276 19.74 -26.02 -2.91
N GLY A 277 19.08 -26.87 -2.14
CA GLY A 277 19.69 -27.80 -1.19
C GLY A 277 20.13 -27.15 0.11
N LEU A 278 19.53 -26.02 0.52
CA LEU A 278 19.81 -25.40 1.81
C LEU A 278 18.93 -26.01 2.90
N THR A 279 19.48 -26.16 4.12
CA THR A 279 18.70 -26.47 5.32
C THR A 279 18.14 -25.13 5.85
N VAL A 280 16.84 -24.88 5.64
CA VAL A 280 16.23 -23.57 5.85
C VAL A 280 15.45 -23.52 7.16
N PHE A 281 15.78 -22.51 7.97
CA PHE A 281 15.01 -22.11 9.15
C PHE A 281 14.51 -20.68 8.98
N VAL A 282 13.28 -20.42 9.42
CA VAL A 282 12.66 -19.09 9.35
C VAL A 282 12.04 -18.74 10.69
N MET A 283 12.25 -17.51 11.15
CA MET A 283 11.56 -17.00 12.33
C MET A 283 10.16 -16.52 11.95
N SER A 284 9.15 -16.98 12.66
CA SER A 284 7.79 -16.46 12.62
C SER A 284 7.52 -15.69 13.91
N TRP A 285 7.59 -14.36 13.81
CA TRP A 285 7.39 -13.47 14.94
C TRP A 285 5.94 -13.52 15.46
N VAL A 286 5.78 -13.35 16.77
CA VAL A 286 4.47 -13.18 17.39
C VAL A 286 3.77 -11.94 16.81
N ASN A 287 2.43 -11.98 16.73
CA ASN A 287 1.65 -10.77 16.51
C ASN A 287 1.44 -10.10 17.87
N PRO A 288 2.11 -8.97 18.15
CA PRO A 288 2.04 -8.37 19.47
C PRO A 288 0.63 -7.85 19.77
N ASP A 289 0.21 -8.01 21.00
CA ASP A 289 -0.94 -7.38 21.63
C ASP A 289 -0.50 -6.49 22.80
N SER A 290 -1.42 -5.99 23.60
CA SER A 290 -1.11 -5.11 24.73
C SER A 290 -0.19 -5.75 25.78
N GLN A 291 -0.02 -7.09 25.81
CA GLN A 291 0.91 -7.76 26.72
C GLN A 291 2.39 -7.54 26.33
N TYR A 292 2.62 -7.09 25.09
CA TYR A 292 3.97 -6.76 24.58
C TYR A 292 4.32 -5.28 24.67
N ALA A 293 3.52 -4.47 25.38
CA ALA A 293 3.71 -3.03 25.46
C ALA A 293 5.10 -2.63 25.98
N ASP A 294 5.68 -3.42 26.88
CA ASP A 294 7.01 -3.19 27.47
C ASP A 294 8.13 -3.93 26.72
N THR A 295 7.83 -4.61 25.60
CA THR A 295 8.85 -5.34 24.84
C THR A 295 9.72 -4.38 24.04
N SER A 296 11.01 -4.39 24.31
CA SER A 296 12.01 -3.53 23.70
C SER A 296 12.64 -4.15 22.45
N PHE A 297 13.40 -3.34 21.70
CA PHE A 297 14.21 -3.85 20.59
C PHE A 297 15.28 -4.85 21.05
N ASP A 298 15.82 -4.65 22.26
CA ASP A 298 16.79 -5.58 22.86
C ASP A 298 16.16 -6.96 23.13
N ASP A 299 14.86 -7.02 23.45
CA ASP A 299 14.17 -8.30 23.65
C ASP A 299 14.04 -9.07 22.34
N TYR A 300 13.82 -8.39 21.21
CA TYR A 300 13.84 -9.02 19.88
C TYR A 300 15.21 -9.66 19.58
N MET A 301 16.31 -9.03 20.02
CA MET A 301 17.64 -9.61 19.88
C MET A 301 17.87 -10.76 20.86
N ASN A 302 17.66 -10.51 22.16
CA ASN A 302 18.04 -11.44 23.23
C ASN A 302 17.15 -12.67 23.27
N GLU A 303 15.82 -12.51 23.19
CA GLU A 303 14.86 -13.60 23.26
C GLU A 303 14.41 -14.10 21.87
N GLY A 304 14.74 -13.36 20.81
CA GLY A 304 14.48 -13.70 19.42
C GLY A 304 15.72 -14.27 18.73
N THR A 305 16.50 -13.38 18.10
CA THR A 305 17.57 -13.80 17.16
C THR A 305 18.66 -14.64 17.82
N LEU A 306 19.14 -14.26 18.99
CA LEU A 306 20.19 -15.03 19.70
C LEU A 306 19.70 -16.42 20.10
N VAL A 307 18.45 -16.53 20.54
CA VAL A 307 17.83 -17.83 20.86
C VAL A 307 17.68 -18.67 19.61
N ALA A 308 17.20 -18.09 18.49
CA ALA A 308 17.06 -18.82 17.24
C ALA A 308 18.39 -19.40 16.74
N ILE A 309 19.47 -18.62 16.81
CA ILE A 309 20.83 -19.05 16.44
C ILE A 309 21.23 -20.26 17.29
N GLU A 310 21.07 -20.20 18.62
CA GLU A 310 21.47 -21.28 19.53
C GLU A 310 20.61 -22.55 19.31
N GLU A 311 19.29 -22.41 19.09
CA GLU A 311 18.42 -23.56 18.85
C GLU A 311 18.77 -24.25 17.51
N ILE A 312 19.04 -23.50 16.44
CA ILE A 312 19.49 -24.09 15.17
C ILE A 312 20.81 -24.85 15.35
N ARG A 313 21.76 -24.29 16.07
CA ARG A 313 23.04 -24.95 16.37
C ARG A 313 22.86 -26.25 17.13
N LYS A 314 21.94 -26.27 18.10
CA LYS A 314 21.58 -27.52 18.85
C LYS A 314 20.93 -28.54 17.93
N ILE A 315 19.94 -28.18 17.12
CA ILE A 315 19.20 -29.04 16.23
C ILE A 315 20.12 -29.69 15.20
N THR A 316 21.00 -28.87 14.59
CA THR A 316 21.85 -29.28 13.48
C THR A 316 23.23 -29.79 13.92
N SER A 317 23.61 -29.60 15.19
CA SER A 317 24.95 -29.84 15.73
C SER A 317 26.06 -29.05 15.03
N GLN A 318 25.69 -27.96 14.29
CA GLN A 318 26.64 -27.11 13.61
C GLN A 318 27.17 -25.98 14.52
N LYS A 319 28.44 -25.65 14.38
CA LYS A 319 29.06 -24.54 15.14
C LYS A 319 28.66 -23.19 14.60
N GLN A 320 28.47 -23.06 13.30
CA GLN A 320 28.12 -21.83 12.61
C GLN A 320 26.91 -22.03 11.69
N ILE A 321 26.15 -20.96 11.48
CA ILE A 321 25.03 -20.89 10.57
C ILE A 321 25.21 -19.74 9.59
N ASN A 322 24.53 -19.79 8.46
CA ASN A 322 24.33 -18.63 7.57
C ASN A 322 23.08 -17.88 8.03
N ALA A 323 23.04 -16.57 7.87
CA ALA A 323 21.89 -15.76 8.22
C ALA A 323 21.48 -14.81 7.08
N ILE A 324 20.17 -14.64 6.88
CA ILE A 324 19.59 -13.62 6.04
C ILE A 324 18.74 -12.72 6.93
N GLY A 325 18.96 -11.41 6.88
CA GLY A 325 18.09 -10.42 7.49
C GLY A 325 17.33 -9.65 6.42
N TYR A 326 16.01 -9.57 6.54
CA TYR A 326 15.15 -8.86 5.61
C TYR A 326 14.52 -7.63 6.26
N CYS A 327 14.72 -6.44 5.66
CA CYS A 327 14.20 -5.16 6.12
C CYS A 327 14.64 -4.89 7.59
N ILE A 328 13.72 -4.62 8.52
CA ILE A 328 14.03 -4.42 9.94
C ILE A 328 14.60 -5.68 10.61
N GLY A 329 14.32 -6.87 10.08
CA GLY A 329 15.00 -8.10 10.48
C GLY A 329 16.49 -8.10 10.13
N GLY A 330 16.88 -7.41 9.07
CA GLY A 330 18.29 -7.17 8.73
C GLY A 330 18.94 -6.13 9.67
N THR A 331 18.23 -5.08 10.05
CA THR A 331 18.67 -4.14 11.08
C THR A 331 18.94 -4.89 12.40
N LEU A 332 18.01 -5.76 12.80
CA LEU A 332 18.17 -6.61 13.98
C LEU A 332 19.38 -7.55 13.86
N LEU A 333 19.58 -8.18 12.69
CA LEU A 333 20.76 -9.01 12.42
C LEU A 333 22.05 -8.21 12.53
N THR A 334 22.09 -6.97 12.02
CA THR A 334 23.25 -6.08 12.14
C THR A 334 23.59 -5.81 13.61
N CYS A 335 22.60 -5.46 14.43
CA CYS A 335 22.78 -5.28 15.87
C CYS A 335 23.23 -6.56 16.56
N THR A 336 22.66 -7.71 16.18
CA THR A 336 23.05 -9.03 16.69
C THR A 336 24.51 -9.35 16.38
N LEU A 337 24.96 -9.10 15.15
CA LEU A 337 26.36 -9.31 14.72
C LEU A 337 27.33 -8.41 15.52
N ALA A 338 26.99 -7.14 15.72
CA ALA A 338 27.77 -6.20 16.51
C ALA A 338 27.89 -6.68 17.98
N TRP A 339 26.77 -7.11 18.58
CA TRP A 339 26.75 -7.66 19.92
C TRP A 339 27.58 -8.94 20.04
N LEU A 340 27.45 -9.87 19.09
CA LEU A 340 28.22 -11.11 19.03
C LEU A 340 29.73 -10.84 18.94
N ALA A 341 30.12 -9.92 18.09
CA ALA A 341 31.53 -9.53 17.94
C ALA A 341 32.10 -8.91 19.23
N GLN A 342 31.33 -8.06 19.91
CA GLN A 342 31.73 -7.47 21.18
C GLN A 342 31.90 -8.50 22.30
N ASN A 343 31.22 -9.65 22.22
CA ASN A 343 31.24 -10.73 23.18
C ASN A 343 32.11 -11.91 22.74
N ASP A 344 33.01 -11.73 21.78
CA ASP A 344 33.91 -12.76 21.25
C ASP A 344 33.20 -14.05 20.81
N ARG A 345 31.98 -13.92 20.23
CA ARG A 345 31.15 -15.02 19.73
C ARG A 345 31.06 -14.95 18.22
N ASP A 346 31.24 -16.09 17.55
CA ASP A 346 31.21 -16.20 16.07
C ASP A 346 30.33 -17.37 15.60
N PRO A 347 29.00 -17.35 15.87
CA PRO A 347 28.09 -18.39 15.42
C PRO A 347 27.59 -18.14 13.98
N ILE A 348 27.87 -17.00 13.34
CA ILE A 348 27.39 -16.64 12.00
C ILE A 348 28.55 -16.72 11.02
N LYS A 349 28.45 -17.66 10.05
CA LYS A 349 29.44 -17.85 9.00
C LYS A 349 29.33 -16.79 7.89
N THR A 350 28.08 -16.51 7.46
CA THR A 350 27.79 -15.47 6.44
C THR A 350 26.50 -14.73 6.82
N ALA A 351 26.47 -13.44 6.51
CA ALA A 351 25.29 -12.62 6.67
C ALA A 351 24.90 -11.97 5.34
N THR A 352 23.63 -12.11 4.95
CA THR A 352 23.06 -11.49 3.75
C THR A 352 21.94 -10.55 4.15
N PHE A 353 21.87 -9.39 3.51
CA PHE A 353 20.89 -8.35 3.85
C PHE A 353 20.00 -8.03 2.64
N PHE A 354 18.71 -8.18 2.81
CA PHE A 354 17.71 -7.81 1.82
C PHE A 354 17.02 -6.50 2.24
N THR A 355 17.11 -5.47 1.40
CA THR A 355 16.44 -4.17 1.62
C THR A 355 16.56 -3.67 3.07
N THR A 356 17.76 -3.75 3.63
CA THR A 356 18.04 -3.43 5.04
C THR A 356 18.59 -2.02 5.15
N LEU A 357 18.07 -1.26 6.12
CA LEU A 357 18.61 0.02 6.54
C LEU A 357 19.44 -0.19 7.81
N THR A 358 20.71 0.21 7.77
CA THR A 358 21.66 0.10 8.90
C THR A 358 22.11 1.45 9.44
N ASP A 359 21.93 2.49 8.63
CA ASP A 359 22.14 3.89 9.02
C ASP A 359 20.80 4.63 8.84
N PHE A 360 20.35 5.32 9.88
CA PHE A 360 19.09 6.04 9.92
C PHE A 360 19.26 7.57 9.88
N GLU A 361 20.47 8.06 9.59
CA GLU A 361 20.73 9.49 9.42
C GLU A 361 19.88 10.05 8.25
N ASP A 362 19.79 9.30 7.17
CA ASP A 362 18.85 9.60 6.07
C ASP A 362 17.91 8.40 5.80
N PRO A 363 16.69 8.38 6.38
CA PRO A 363 15.73 7.31 6.17
C PRO A 363 14.97 7.44 4.83
N GLY A 364 15.39 8.30 3.92
CA GLY A 364 14.75 8.53 2.63
C GLY A 364 13.34 9.11 2.78
N ASP A 365 12.40 8.65 1.95
CA ASP A 365 11.02 9.14 1.93
C ASP A 365 10.27 8.97 3.26
N LEU A 366 10.72 8.03 4.12
CA LEU A 366 10.14 7.86 5.45
C LEU A 366 10.34 9.07 6.37
N ALA A 367 11.36 9.90 6.11
CA ALA A 367 11.65 11.09 6.92
C ALA A 367 10.46 12.05 7.02
N VAL A 368 9.59 12.11 6.00
CA VAL A 368 8.40 12.98 6.01
C VAL A 368 7.40 12.64 7.12
N PHE A 369 7.43 11.38 7.60
CA PHE A 369 6.58 10.92 8.70
C PHE A 369 7.26 11.02 10.06
N ILE A 370 8.57 11.27 10.13
CA ILE A 370 9.35 11.33 11.36
C ILE A 370 9.37 12.77 11.88
N THR A 371 8.20 13.28 12.26
CA THR A 371 8.04 14.60 12.89
C THR A 371 7.71 14.45 14.36
N LYS A 372 8.00 15.49 15.17
CA LYS A 372 7.64 15.50 16.58
C LYS A 372 6.13 15.31 16.81
N GLN A 373 5.30 15.87 15.92
CA GLN A 373 3.85 15.74 15.99
C GLN A 373 3.42 14.31 15.73
N ASN A 374 3.89 13.69 14.64
CA ASN A 374 3.57 12.31 14.29
C ASN A 374 4.05 11.32 15.36
N ILE A 375 5.27 11.51 15.88
CA ILE A 375 5.80 10.71 16.98
C ILE A 375 4.91 10.83 18.22
N ASN A 376 4.49 12.04 18.59
CA ASN A 376 3.60 12.25 19.73
C ASN A 376 2.21 11.64 19.50
N ALA A 377 1.68 11.70 18.28
CA ALA A 377 0.40 11.09 17.92
C ALA A 377 0.45 9.56 18.01
N VAL A 378 1.50 8.95 17.44
CA VAL A 378 1.76 7.50 17.57
C VAL A 378 1.91 7.11 19.04
N LYS A 379 2.68 7.88 19.83
CA LYS A 379 2.86 7.62 21.26
C LYS A 379 1.53 7.64 22.01
N LYS A 380 0.70 8.66 21.82
CA LYS A 380 -0.64 8.72 22.44
C LYS A 380 -1.52 7.51 22.09
N MET A 381 -1.46 7.06 20.84
CA MET A 381 -2.21 5.88 20.38
C MET A 381 -1.69 4.61 21.06
N VAL A 382 -0.37 4.41 21.08
CA VAL A 382 0.27 3.24 21.71
C VAL A 382 0.06 3.26 23.22
N ASP A 383 0.16 4.41 23.88
CA ASP A 383 -0.12 4.56 25.31
C ASP A 383 -1.57 4.14 25.67
N LYS A 384 -2.52 4.35 24.74
CA LYS A 384 -3.91 3.98 24.93
C LYS A 384 -4.18 2.49 24.65
N ASP A 385 -3.66 1.98 23.54
CA ASP A 385 -4.03 0.66 22.99
C ASP A 385 -2.96 -0.42 23.26
N GLY A 386 -1.79 -0.03 23.77
CA GLY A 386 -0.65 -0.90 24.04
C GLY A 386 0.16 -1.30 22.81
N VAL A 387 -0.41 -1.11 21.63
CA VAL A 387 0.20 -1.46 20.33
C VAL A 387 -0.21 -0.46 19.25
N MET A 388 0.55 -0.38 18.19
CA MET A 388 0.19 0.38 17.00
C MET A 388 -0.72 -0.48 16.09
N ASP A 389 -1.91 0.03 15.77
CA ASP A 389 -2.83 -0.64 14.84
C ASP A 389 -2.18 -0.80 13.45
N ALA A 390 -2.21 -2.01 12.91
CA ALA A 390 -1.67 -2.37 11.61
C ALA A 390 -2.24 -1.52 10.46
N PHE A 391 -3.46 -1.01 10.59
CA PHE A 391 -4.06 -0.10 9.62
C PHE A 391 -3.19 1.14 9.37
N TYR A 392 -2.69 1.77 10.42
CA TYR A 392 -1.86 2.98 10.29
C TYR A 392 -0.52 2.69 9.62
N MET A 393 0.10 1.54 9.94
CA MET A 393 1.32 1.12 9.24
C MET A 393 1.06 0.90 7.75
N GLY A 394 -0.06 0.26 7.42
CA GLY A 394 -0.50 0.08 6.03
C GLY A 394 -0.70 1.41 5.30
N GLN A 395 -1.25 2.44 5.97
CA GLN A 395 -1.41 3.78 5.38
C GLN A 395 -0.07 4.46 5.07
N ILE A 396 0.92 4.37 5.98
CA ILE A 396 2.26 4.92 5.72
C ILE A 396 2.85 4.30 4.45
N PHE A 397 2.82 2.97 4.32
CA PHE A 397 3.31 2.30 3.11
C PHE A 397 2.50 2.67 1.86
N ALA A 398 1.19 2.83 1.99
CA ALA A 398 0.32 3.23 0.89
C ALA A 398 0.66 4.64 0.37
N TYR A 399 0.91 5.61 1.27
CA TYR A 399 1.29 6.97 0.88
C TYR A 399 2.69 7.06 0.25
N LEU A 400 3.60 6.14 0.54
CA LEU A 400 4.90 6.07 -0.16
C LEU A 400 4.77 5.67 -1.63
N ARG A 401 3.67 5.00 -2.01
CA ARG A 401 3.40 4.53 -3.38
C ARG A 401 1.93 4.69 -3.75
N PRO A 402 1.38 5.94 -3.70
CA PRO A 402 -0.06 6.18 -3.75
C PRO A 402 -0.70 5.71 -5.06
N ASP A 403 -0.04 5.89 -6.20
CA ASP A 403 -0.58 5.42 -7.50
C ASP A 403 -0.75 3.90 -7.55
N ASN A 404 0.12 3.15 -6.88
CA ASN A 404 0.10 1.68 -6.92
C ASN A 404 -0.76 1.06 -5.83
N LEU A 405 -0.81 1.69 -4.66
CA LEU A 405 -1.42 1.09 -3.46
C LEU A 405 -2.73 1.78 -3.06
N VAL A 406 -3.01 2.97 -3.61
CA VAL A 406 -4.25 3.71 -3.32
C VAL A 406 -5.05 3.94 -4.60
N TYR A 407 -4.57 4.81 -5.50
CA TYR A 407 -5.39 5.29 -6.62
C TYR A 407 -5.63 4.24 -7.70
N GLY A 408 -4.62 3.52 -8.13
CA GLY A 408 -4.79 2.45 -9.12
C GLY A 408 -5.75 1.34 -8.66
N PRO A 409 -5.57 0.80 -7.44
CA PRO A 409 -6.54 -0.12 -6.84
C PRO A 409 -7.96 0.49 -6.68
N ALA A 410 -8.06 1.75 -6.20
CA ALA A 410 -9.36 2.43 -6.05
C ALA A 410 -10.11 2.57 -7.38
N ILE A 411 -9.43 2.93 -8.47
CA ILE A 411 -10.02 2.97 -9.80
C ILE A 411 -10.61 1.62 -10.16
N LYS A 412 -9.83 0.55 -10.03
CA LYS A 412 -10.28 -0.81 -10.37
C LYS A 412 -11.43 -1.27 -9.48
N ALA A 413 -11.32 -1.07 -8.16
CA ALA A 413 -12.32 -1.51 -7.21
C ALA A 413 -13.59 -0.66 -7.26
N TYR A 414 -13.46 0.67 -7.25
CA TYR A 414 -14.59 1.57 -6.99
C TYR A 414 -15.19 2.18 -8.26
N LEU A 415 -14.38 2.44 -9.29
CA LEU A 415 -14.91 2.96 -10.57
C LEU A 415 -15.24 1.85 -11.57
N MET A 416 -14.52 0.72 -11.51
CA MET A 416 -14.72 -0.40 -12.44
C MET A 416 -15.42 -1.61 -11.80
N GLY A 417 -15.70 -1.59 -10.49
CA GLY A 417 -16.41 -2.66 -9.81
C GLY A 417 -15.65 -3.99 -9.75
N GLN A 418 -14.32 -3.95 -9.90
CA GLN A 418 -13.51 -5.17 -9.90
C GLN A 418 -13.22 -5.64 -8.46
N LYS A 419 -13.21 -6.94 -8.27
CA LYS A 419 -12.63 -7.53 -7.05
C LYS A 419 -11.12 -7.58 -7.21
N LEU A 420 -10.41 -7.01 -6.24
CA LEU A 420 -8.95 -7.01 -6.25
C LEU A 420 -8.42 -8.29 -5.59
N SER A 421 -7.32 -8.80 -6.13
CA SER A 421 -6.56 -9.89 -5.52
C SER A 421 -5.08 -9.63 -5.74
N LEU A 422 -4.33 -9.45 -4.63
CA LEU A 422 -2.88 -9.25 -4.67
C LEU A 422 -2.06 -10.49 -5.05
N ILE A 423 -2.68 -11.65 -5.19
CA ILE A 423 -2.00 -12.86 -5.68
C ILE A 423 -1.33 -12.62 -7.04
N HIS A 424 -1.77 -11.61 -7.78
CA HIS A 424 -1.22 -11.27 -9.10
C HIS A 424 -0.12 -10.20 -9.04
N ILE A 425 0.28 -9.75 -7.88
CA ILE A 425 1.45 -8.90 -7.66
C ILE A 425 2.64 -9.76 -7.23
#